data_05433b242f96f2ed41c281b44051594d
#
_entry.id   05433b242f96f2ed41c281b44051594d
#
_cell.length_a   1.000
_cell.length_b   1.000
_cell.length_c   1.000
_cell.angle_alpha   90.00
_cell.angle_beta   90.00
_cell.angle_gamma   90.00
#
_symmetry.space_group_name_H-M   'P 1'
#
loop_
_entity.id
_entity.type
_entity.pdbx_description
1 polymer ?
#
loop_
_entity_poly.entity_id
_entity_poly.type
_entity_poly.pdbx_seq_one_letter_code
_entity_poly.pdbx_strand_id
1 'polypeptide(L)'
;ENNTSTARQLSFGGGQDSRVKYAVQFFINIGYTENQALALTAGLFVKSGMATGGFGLCDWEATRFRRLKMFSDLFHRFTVQIFFVAFELRTFKTDANIKLLATEKLDADDGACQIVAKDYLDSRSIKEREELIGLIEDKARELKEDNG
;
A
#
# COMPACT_ATOMS: atom_id res chain seq x y z
N GLU A 1 23.11 7.75 6.26
CA GLU A 1 23.06 7.53 6.22
C GLU A 1 23.14 6.80 6.45
N ASN A 2 22.99 6.88 6.58
CA ASN A 2 22.85 6.54 6.67
C ASN A 2 22.82 5.79 7.05
N ASN A 3 22.66 5.81 7.43
CA ASN A 3 22.44 5.48 7.70
C ASN A 3 22.33 4.93 8.21
N THR A 4 22.26 5.01 8.44
CA THR A 4 22.02 4.89 8.82
C THR A 4 21.86 4.25 8.71
N SER A 5 21.76 4.20 8.65
CA SER A 5 21.36 3.92 8.42
C SER A 5 21.20 3.08 8.22
N THR A 6 21.47 2.62 7.77
CA THR A 6 21.08 2.03 7.86
C THR A 6 20.83 1.48 8.46
N ALA A 7 20.93 1.27 8.92
CA ALA A 7 20.42 1.11 9.55
C ALA A 7 20.07 1.70 10.05
N ARG A 8 20.20 2.18 9.90
CA ARG A 8 19.69 2.83 9.87
C ARG A 8 19.20 2.97 9.12
N GLN A 9 19.79 3.05 8.33
CA GLN A 9 19.22 3.24 7.56
C GLN A 9 18.46 2.57 7.17
N LEU A 10 18.81 1.98 7.23
CA LEU A 10 17.62 1.22 7.31
C LEU A 10 16.64 1.79 8.25
N SER A 11 16.82 2.92 8.60
CA SER A 11 15.74 3.62 9.16
C SER A 11 14.89 3.96 8.03
N PHE A 12 13.96 3.27 7.64
CA PHE A 12 13.01 3.59 6.67
C PHE A 12 12.38 4.96 6.91
N GLY A 13 13.05 5.79 7.62
CA GLY A 13 12.82 7.19 7.62
C GLY A 13 13.40 7.84 6.38
N GLY A 14 14.08 7.08 5.52
CA GLY A 14 14.65 7.58 4.31
C GLY A 14 13.63 7.93 3.26
N GLY A 15 14.05 8.13 2.06
CA GLY A 15 13.23 8.62 0.99
C GLY A 15 12.13 7.67 0.54
N GLN A 16 11.26 8.19 -0.29
CA GLN A 16 10.16 7.43 -0.87
C GLN A 16 10.63 6.15 -1.55
N ASP A 17 11.75 6.20 -2.26
CA ASP A 17 12.24 5.05 -3.02
C ASP A 17 12.54 3.86 -2.11
N SER A 18 13.16 4.09 -0.96
CA SER A 18 13.43 3.03 0.01
C SER A 18 12.15 2.40 0.53
N ARG A 19 11.16 3.24 0.82
CA ARG A 19 9.88 2.77 1.33
C ARG A 19 9.09 2.00 0.27
N VAL A 20 9.13 2.47 -0.97
CA VAL A 20 8.50 1.76 -2.10
C VAL A 20 9.12 0.37 -2.25
N LYS A 21 10.45 0.29 -2.29
CA LYS A 21 11.14 -0.99 -2.45
C LYS A 21 10.83 -1.94 -1.30
N TYR A 22 10.82 -1.42 -0.07
CA TYR A 22 10.47 -2.24 1.09
C TYR A 22 9.04 -2.78 0.96
N ALA A 23 8.09 -1.93 0.61
CA ALA A 23 6.68 -2.32 0.51
C ALA A 23 6.48 -3.41 -0.55
N VAL A 24 7.02 -3.21 -1.75
CA VAL A 24 6.89 -4.20 -2.83
C VAL A 24 7.45 -5.54 -2.37
N GLN A 25 8.66 -5.54 -1.82
CA GLN A 25 9.30 -6.78 -1.38
C GLN A 25 8.55 -7.42 -0.22
N PHE A 26 8.06 -6.62 0.71
CA PHE A 26 7.26 -7.13 1.82
C PHE A 26 6.02 -7.86 1.33
N PHE A 27 5.26 -7.25 0.43
CA PHE A 27 4.03 -7.88 -0.07
C PHE A 27 4.33 -9.16 -0.86
N ILE A 28 5.40 -9.17 -1.67
CA ILE A 28 5.82 -10.39 -2.36
C ILE A 28 6.17 -11.48 -1.33
N ASN A 29 6.92 -11.11 -0.30
CA ASN A 29 7.37 -12.08 0.70
C ASN A 29 6.23 -12.72 1.49
N ILE A 30 5.11 -12.01 1.64
CA ILE A 30 3.95 -12.57 2.35
C ILE A 30 2.93 -13.24 1.44
N GLY A 31 3.25 -13.37 0.14
CA GLY A 31 2.48 -14.21 -0.76
C GLY A 31 1.76 -13.56 -1.92
N TYR A 32 1.87 -12.24 -2.08
CA TYR A 32 1.27 -11.57 -3.23
C TYR A 32 2.19 -11.73 -4.45
N THR A 33 1.59 -11.73 -5.65
CA THR A 33 2.39 -11.69 -6.88
C THR A 33 3.03 -10.32 -7.04
N GLU A 34 3.99 -10.21 -7.95
CA GLU A 34 4.61 -8.93 -8.24
C GLU A 34 3.55 -7.88 -8.61
N ASN A 35 2.62 -8.21 -9.52
CA ASN A 35 1.58 -7.27 -9.93
C ASN A 35 0.70 -6.84 -8.75
N GLN A 36 0.32 -7.77 -7.89
CA GLN A 36 -0.48 -7.46 -6.71
C GLN A 36 0.29 -6.56 -5.74
N ALA A 37 1.56 -6.86 -5.51
CA ALA A 37 2.42 -6.06 -4.64
C ALA A 37 2.62 -4.64 -5.20
N LEU A 38 2.82 -4.53 -6.51
CA LEU A 38 2.95 -3.23 -7.17
C LEU A 38 1.68 -2.40 -7.04
N ALA A 39 0.52 -3.03 -7.23
CA ALA A 39 -0.76 -2.34 -7.09
C ALA A 39 -0.98 -1.82 -5.66
N LEU A 40 -0.71 -2.66 -4.66
CA LEU A 40 -0.82 -2.25 -3.26
C LEU A 40 0.12 -1.08 -2.97
N THR A 41 1.38 -1.20 -3.36
CA THR A 41 2.38 -0.16 -3.11
C THR A 41 2.01 1.14 -3.83
N ALA A 42 1.57 1.04 -5.09
CA ALA A 42 1.12 2.21 -5.85
C ALA A 42 -0.06 2.88 -5.16
N GLY A 43 -0.98 2.10 -4.61
CA GLY A 43 -2.11 2.64 -3.86
C GLY A 43 -1.66 3.46 -2.65
N LEU A 44 -0.71 2.94 -1.89
CA LEU A 44 -0.14 3.67 -0.75
C LEU A 44 0.55 4.95 -1.21
N PHE A 45 1.30 4.86 -2.30
CA PHE A 45 2.01 6.02 -2.84
C PHE A 45 1.04 7.12 -3.26
N VAL A 46 -0.02 6.76 -3.98
CA VAL A 46 -1.00 7.74 -4.44
C VAL A 46 -1.72 8.40 -3.27
N LYS A 47 -2.02 7.63 -2.21
CA LYS A 47 -2.75 8.16 -1.06
C LYS A 47 -1.89 9.05 -0.15
N SER A 48 -0.61 8.77 -0.01
CA SER A 48 0.20 9.43 1.02
C SER A 48 1.61 9.80 0.59
N GLY A 49 2.04 9.41 -0.60
CA GLY A 49 3.44 9.57 -1.00
C GLY A 49 4.38 8.76 -0.13
N MET A 50 3.90 7.67 0.47
CA MET A 50 4.63 6.82 1.42
C MET A 50 4.94 7.52 2.75
N ALA A 51 4.25 8.60 3.06
CA ALA A 51 4.40 9.29 4.33
C ALA A 51 3.52 8.66 5.40
N THR A 52 4.03 8.61 6.63
CA THR A 52 3.35 7.96 7.75
C THR A 52 2.63 8.93 8.68
N GLY A 53 2.79 10.22 8.45
CA GLY A 53 2.13 11.25 9.25
C GLY A 53 0.64 11.37 8.94
N GLY A 54 -0.04 12.28 9.62
CA GLY A 54 -1.47 12.47 9.44
C GLY A 54 -2.23 11.18 9.70
N PHE A 55 -3.01 10.74 8.73
CA PHE A 55 -3.78 9.51 8.84
C PHE A 55 -3.07 8.30 8.20
N GLY A 56 -1.76 8.38 8.01
CA GLY A 56 -0.92 7.25 7.64
C GLY A 56 -0.84 6.95 6.15
N LEU A 57 -0.23 5.81 5.85
CA LEU A 57 0.09 5.40 4.47
C LEU A 57 -1.11 5.32 3.54
N CYS A 58 -2.27 4.89 4.06
CA CYS A 58 -3.49 4.77 3.27
C CYS A 58 -4.40 5.98 3.41
N ASP A 59 -3.97 7.02 4.13
CA ASP A 59 -4.86 8.10 4.51
C ASP A 59 -6.15 7.50 5.10
N TRP A 60 -5.99 6.65 6.10
CA TRP A 60 -7.09 5.87 6.68
C TRP A 60 -8.18 6.77 7.25
N GLU A 61 -9.45 6.42 6.97
CA GLU A 61 -10.54 7.14 7.62
C GLU A 61 -10.55 6.84 9.13
N ALA A 62 -11.32 7.61 9.88
CA ALA A 62 -11.21 7.64 11.35
C ALA A 62 -11.31 6.26 12.01
N THR A 63 -12.25 5.42 11.58
CA THR A 63 -12.44 4.10 12.18
C THR A 63 -11.24 3.19 11.92
N ARG A 64 -10.75 3.19 10.69
CA ARG A 64 -9.59 2.36 10.32
C ARG A 64 -8.32 2.87 11.00
N PHE A 65 -8.17 4.19 11.08
CA PHE A 65 -7.01 4.77 11.77
C PHE A 65 -7.02 4.42 13.27
N ARG A 66 -8.20 4.40 13.89
CA ARG A 66 -8.32 3.96 15.28
C ARG A 66 -7.86 2.52 15.44
N ARG A 67 -8.20 1.64 14.48
CA ARG A 67 -7.73 0.26 14.51
C ARG A 67 -6.21 0.17 14.40
N LEU A 68 -5.60 1.03 13.60
CA LEU A 68 -4.13 1.11 13.52
C LEU A 68 -3.54 1.45 14.89
N LYS A 69 -4.10 2.44 15.59
CA LYS A 69 -3.62 2.81 16.91
C LYS A 69 -3.80 1.70 17.93
N MET A 70 -4.85 0.90 17.78
CA MET A 70 -5.07 -0.27 18.63
C MET A 70 -4.14 -1.43 18.27
N PHE A 71 -3.74 -1.49 17.01
CA PHE A 71 -2.84 -2.53 16.52
C PHE A 71 -1.46 -2.43 17.16
N SER A 72 -0.94 -1.23 17.36
CA SER A 72 0.37 -1.02 17.94
C SER A 72 0.53 0.39 18.51
N ASP A 73 1.19 0.51 19.66
CA ASP A 73 1.58 1.80 20.21
C ASP A 73 2.61 2.51 19.31
N LEU A 74 3.28 1.75 18.46
CA LEU A 74 4.26 2.29 17.50
C LEU A 74 3.62 2.55 16.14
N PHE A 75 2.34 2.90 16.13
CA PHE A 75 1.52 3.01 14.92
C PHE A 75 2.03 4.03 13.91
N HIS A 76 2.85 4.98 14.32
CA HIS A 76 3.40 6.00 13.43
C HIS A 76 4.60 5.49 12.61
N ARG A 77 5.14 4.31 12.92
CA ARG A 77 6.30 3.77 12.22
C ARG A 77 5.89 3.17 10.87
N PHE A 78 6.75 3.36 9.88
CA PHE A 78 6.50 2.89 8.52
C PHE A 78 6.27 1.37 8.49
N THR A 79 7.16 0.59 9.10
CA THR A 79 7.04 -0.87 9.06
C THR A 79 5.77 -1.35 9.76
N VAL A 80 5.38 -0.69 10.85
CA VAL A 80 4.14 -1.03 11.55
C VAL A 80 2.93 -0.77 10.66
N GLN A 81 2.92 0.34 9.95
CA GLN A 81 1.82 0.66 9.04
C GLN A 81 1.75 -0.31 7.86
N ILE A 82 2.90 -0.74 7.33
CA ILE A 82 2.93 -1.77 6.30
C ILE A 82 2.35 -3.09 6.83
N PHE A 83 2.75 -3.49 8.04
CA PHE A 83 2.18 -4.69 8.68
C PHE A 83 0.67 -4.56 8.86
N PHE A 84 0.20 -3.36 9.21
CA PHE A 84 -1.23 -3.12 9.38
C PHE A 84 -2.01 -3.25 8.07
N VAL A 85 -1.43 -2.84 6.93
CA VAL A 85 -2.06 -3.07 5.62
C VAL A 85 -2.30 -4.58 5.42
N ALA A 86 -1.29 -5.40 5.69
CA ALA A 86 -1.42 -6.85 5.58
C ALA A 86 -2.45 -7.39 6.58
N PHE A 87 -2.47 -6.85 7.79
CA PHE A 87 -3.44 -7.24 8.81
C PHE A 87 -4.86 -6.91 8.38
N GLU A 88 -5.10 -5.72 7.82
CA GLU A 88 -6.43 -5.36 7.31
C GLU A 88 -6.90 -6.31 6.22
N LEU A 89 -6.01 -6.63 5.29
CA LEU A 89 -6.34 -7.53 4.19
C LEU A 89 -6.72 -8.93 4.67
N ARG A 90 -6.24 -9.32 5.85
CA ARG A 90 -6.54 -10.63 6.43
C ARG A 90 -7.66 -10.61 7.45
N THR A 91 -8.16 -9.45 7.82
CA THR A 91 -9.20 -9.33 8.87
C THR A 91 -10.40 -8.51 8.43
N PHE A 92 -10.23 -7.22 8.26
CA PHE A 92 -11.35 -6.30 8.01
C PHE A 92 -11.64 -6.11 6.52
N LYS A 93 -10.69 -6.45 5.66
CA LYS A 93 -10.80 -6.30 4.21
C LYS A 93 -10.59 -7.63 3.50
N THR A 94 -11.14 -8.70 4.07
CA THR A 94 -10.97 -10.05 3.51
C THR A 94 -11.55 -10.19 2.11
N ASP A 95 -12.69 -9.52 1.83
CA ASP A 95 -13.27 -9.56 0.49
C ASP A 95 -12.33 -8.92 -0.53
N ALA A 96 -11.73 -7.79 -0.17
CA ALA A 96 -10.74 -7.14 -1.02
C ALA A 96 -9.54 -8.07 -1.26
N ASN A 97 -9.09 -8.75 -0.22
CA ASN A 97 -7.95 -9.66 -0.30
C ASN A 97 -8.24 -10.84 -1.23
N ILE A 98 -9.42 -11.43 -1.10
CA ILE A 98 -9.83 -12.55 -1.96
C ILE A 98 -9.82 -12.12 -3.42
N LYS A 99 -10.41 -10.96 -3.72
CA LYS A 99 -10.46 -10.43 -5.08
C LYS A 99 -9.06 -10.11 -5.59
N LEU A 100 -8.23 -9.49 -4.76
CA LEU A 100 -6.85 -9.13 -5.14
C LEU A 100 -6.06 -10.39 -5.49
N LEU A 101 -6.14 -11.41 -4.67
CA LEU A 101 -5.40 -12.66 -4.89
C LEU A 101 -5.86 -13.40 -6.15
N ALA A 102 -7.07 -13.12 -6.64
CA ALA A 102 -7.58 -13.71 -7.86
C ALA A 102 -7.14 -12.95 -9.11
N THR A 103 -6.53 -11.77 -8.98
CA THR A 103 -6.09 -10.98 -10.12
C THR A 103 -4.78 -11.51 -10.68
N GLU A 104 -4.61 -11.41 -12.01
CA GLU A 104 -3.36 -11.74 -12.67
C GLU A 104 -2.75 -10.49 -13.30
N LYS A 105 -3.60 -9.60 -13.80
CA LYS A 105 -3.15 -8.42 -14.52
C LYS A 105 -3.07 -7.21 -13.61
N LEU A 106 -2.17 -6.30 -13.94
CA LEU A 106 -1.96 -5.10 -13.15
C LEU A 106 -3.08 -4.09 -13.40
N ASP A 107 -3.26 -3.68 -14.66
CA ASP A 107 -4.15 -2.59 -15.02
C ASP A 107 -5.15 -3.00 -16.11
N ALA A 108 -6.15 -3.73 -15.70
CA ALA A 108 -7.24 -4.16 -16.58
C ALA A 108 -8.54 -4.08 -15.78
N ASP A 109 -9.66 -4.26 -16.46
CA ASP A 109 -10.92 -4.42 -15.74
C ASP A 109 -10.76 -5.62 -14.80
N ASP A 110 -11.14 -5.41 -13.54
CA ASP A 110 -10.95 -6.38 -12.45
C ASP A 110 -9.48 -6.76 -12.22
N GLY A 111 -8.54 -5.93 -12.67
CA GLY A 111 -7.13 -6.11 -12.36
C GLY A 111 -6.76 -5.62 -10.98
N ALA A 112 -5.50 -5.84 -10.62
CA ALA A 112 -5.02 -5.55 -9.25
C ALA A 112 -5.24 -4.08 -8.85
N CYS A 113 -4.95 -3.13 -9.75
CA CYS A 113 -5.09 -1.71 -9.42
C CYS A 113 -6.52 -1.33 -9.13
N GLN A 114 -7.49 -1.89 -9.89
CA GLN A 114 -8.90 -1.61 -9.63
C GLN A 114 -9.36 -2.15 -8.30
N ILE A 115 -8.95 -3.37 -7.97
CA ILE A 115 -9.33 -3.98 -6.69
C ILE A 115 -8.75 -3.16 -5.53
N VAL A 116 -7.49 -2.74 -5.63
CA VAL A 116 -6.88 -1.91 -4.60
C VAL A 116 -7.67 -0.60 -4.41
N ALA A 117 -8.00 0.07 -5.51
CA ALA A 117 -8.69 1.35 -5.45
C ALA A 117 -10.11 1.22 -4.91
N LYS A 118 -10.87 0.25 -5.43
CA LYS A 118 -12.30 0.12 -5.11
C LYS A 118 -12.56 -0.60 -3.80
N ASP A 119 -11.84 -1.70 -3.56
CA ASP A 119 -12.19 -2.59 -2.47
C ASP A 119 -11.29 -2.44 -1.25
N TYR A 120 -10.01 -2.16 -1.45
CA TYR A 120 -9.11 -2.00 -0.30
C TYR A 120 -9.07 -0.57 0.22
N LEU A 121 -8.73 0.41 -0.62
CA LEU A 121 -8.67 1.81 -0.20
C LEU A 121 -10.06 2.36 0.10
N ASP A 122 -11.03 1.91 -0.69
CA ASP A 122 -12.46 2.12 -0.41
C ASP A 122 -12.80 3.59 -0.16
N SER A 123 -12.42 4.44 -1.09
CA SER A 123 -12.73 5.86 -1.02
C SER A 123 -14.25 6.07 -1.08
N ARG A 124 -14.75 7.07 -0.37
CA ARG A 124 -16.20 7.29 -0.21
C ARG A 124 -16.93 7.65 -1.49
N SER A 125 -16.26 8.38 -2.37
CA SER A 125 -16.87 8.93 -3.58
C SER A 125 -16.56 8.05 -4.76
N ILE A 126 -17.55 7.75 -5.59
CA ILE A 126 -17.38 7.02 -6.84
C ILE A 126 -16.40 7.76 -7.75
N LYS A 127 -16.55 9.09 -7.85
CA LYS A 127 -15.68 9.92 -8.66
C LYS A 127 -14.23 9.82 -8.19
N GLU A 128 -14.02 9.87 -6.87
CA GLU A 128 -12.68 9.75 -6.28
C GLU A 128 -12.08 8.39 -6.56
N ARG A 129 -12.87 7.31 -6.47
CA ARG A 129 -12.39 5.96 -6.78
C ARG A 129 -11.93 5.85 -8.23
N GLU A 130 -12.68 6.44 -9.15
CA GLU A 130 -12.32 6.39 -10.58
C GLU A 130 -11.04 7.16 -10.86
N GLU A 131 -10.87 8.32 -10.23
CA GLU A 131 -9.62 9.09 -10.33
C GLU A 131 -8.45 8.31 -9.77
N LEU A 132 -8.64 7.64 -8.62
CA LEU A 132 -7.61 6.84 -7.99
C LEU A 132 -7.17 5.68 -8.87
N ILE A 133 -8.10 5.02 -9.55
CA ILE A 133 -7.75 3.89 -10.42
C ILE A 133 -6.68 4.33 -11.43
N GLY A 134 -6.92 5.43 -12.13
CA GLY A 134 -5.98 5.94 -13.14
C GLY A 134 -4.62 6.28 -12.53
N LEU A 135 -4.62 6.96 -11.39
CA LEU A 135 -3.38 7.34 -10.72
C LEU A 135 -2.61 6.12 -10.23
N ILE A 136 -3.31 5.14 -9.69
CA ILE A 136 -2.68 3.90 -9.20
C ILE A 136 -2.11 3.11 -10.37
N GLU A 137 -2.86 3.00 -11.48
CA GLU A 137 -2.38 2.31 -12.67
C GLU A 137 -1.10 2.95 -13.23
N ASP A 138 -1.09 4.28 -13.33
CA ASP A 138 0.09 4.99 -13.82
C ASP A 138 1.30 4.75 -12.92
N LYS A 139 1.11 4.85 -11.62
CA LYS A 139 2.19 4.63 -10.66
C LYS A 139 2.66 3.19 -10.65
N ALA A 140 1.75 2.24 -10.71
CA ALA A 140 2.11 0.82 -10.72
C ALA A 140 2.93 0.45 -11.95
N ARG A 141 2.57 0.99 -13.12
CA ARG A 141 3.35 0.77 -14.34
C ARG A 141 4.75 1.35 -14.22
N GLU A 142 4.85 2.57 -13.67
CA GLU A 142 6.14 3.20 -13.42
C GLU A 142 7.01 2.35 -12.50
N LEU A 143 6.44 1.86 -11.40
CA LEU A 143 7.16 1.01 -10.47
C LEU A 143 7.57 -0.32 -11.11
N LYS A 144 6.76 -0.87 -11.99
CA LYS A 144 7.07 -2.10 -12.68
C LYS A 144 8.27 -1.92 -13.62
N GLU A 145 8.32 -0.80 -14.34
CA GLU A 145 9.45 -0.50 -15.21
C GLU A 145 10.73 -0.32 -14.40
N ASP A 146 10.66 0.37 -13.27
CA ASP A 146 11.83 0.60 -12.40
C ASP A 146 12.33 -0.71 -11.79
N ASN A 147 11.42 -1.65 -11.56
CA ASN A 147 11.74 -2.92 -10.91
C ASN A 147 12.17 -4.00 -11.91
N GLY A 148 11.86 -3.79 -13.15
CA GLY A 148 12.24 -4.65 -14.22
C GLY A 148 13.61 -4.29 -14.78
#